data_c2a38a1389cd6c6fe170c4feacec4dec
#
_entry.id   c2a38a1389cd6c6fe170c4feacec4dec
#
_cell.length_a   1.000
_cell.length_b   1.000
_cell.length_c   1.000
_cell.angle_alpha   90.00
_cell.angle_beta   90.00
_cell.angle_gamma   90.00
#
_symmetry.space_group_name_H-M   'P 1'
#
loop_
_entity.id
_entity.type
_entity.pdbx_description
1 polymer ?
#
loop_
_entity_poly.entity_id
_entity_poly.type
_entity_poly.pdbx_seq_one_letter_code
_entity_poly.pdbx_strand_id
1 'polypeptide(L)'
;MIEITHTHADGTLVDGTERGDGTAPILKTHGFRWFPSIKQWGIRSSRDQAPRRLAINATAEALRAAGHQVTVTLENDVRDNATVRAATHERLEDRRTALDAKGQRLTAESNALHRYSDSLVEHIPLGQPVLPGKRGQAHRNTLERSVNAAIKGAQIARQAEAMPVRIAASHRAEARTERPDVVKRRVERMEADVRGIDRRLARLTPGPSLVREQYEGDRAVLLERIKGDQELLEQARAEGRFGQYSKDNVHKHDLVLIRGQWRTVARANAKTVSVTTGYSWTDKYGWEEIRSLRCAHVEDAEQPAAEAAES
;
A
#
# COMPACT_ATOMS: atom_id res chain seq x y z
N MET A 1 -8.67 -20.03 -29.46
CA MET A 1 -9.56 -20.28 -28.28
C MET A 1 -9.09 -19.34 -27.17
N ILE A 2 -10.03 -18.61 -26.57
CA ILE A 2 -9.72 -17.66 -25.49
C ILE A 2 -10.14 -18.32 -24.18
N GLU A 3 -9.28 -18.22 -23.17
CA GLU A 3 -9.57 -18.72 -21.83
C GLU A 3 -9.59 -17.57 -20.82
N ILE A 4 -10.69 -17.43 -20.06
CA ILE A 4 -10.79 -16.51 -18.95
C ILE A 4 -10.69 -17.33 -17.67
N THR A 5 -9.61 -17.16 -16.93
CA THR A 5 -9.36 -17.86 -15.67
C THR A 5 -9.45 -16.92 -14.48
N HIS A 6 -9.91 -17.43 -13.36
CA HIS A 6 -9.80 -16.75 -12.07
C HIS A 6 -9.36 -17.73 -11.00
N THR A 7 -8.29 -17.36 -10.29
CA THR A 7 -7.86 -17.99 -9.06
C THR A 7 -7.65 -16.92 -7.98
N HIS A 8 -7.75 -17.27 -6.70
CA HIS A 8 -7.40 -16.30 -5.65
C HIS A 8 -5.92 -15.92 -5.67
N ALA A 9 -5.02 -16.79 -6.17
CA ALA A 9 -3.59 -16.52 -6.24
C ALA A 9 -3.23 -15.52 -7.36
N ASP A 10 -3.79 -15.70 -8.56
CA ASP A 10 -3.39 -14.93 -9.74
C ASP A 10 -4.37 -13.81 -10.08
N GLY A 11 -5.62 -13.92 -9.57
CA GLY A 11 -6.72 -13.05 -9.93
C GLY A 11 -7.36 -13.46 -11.26
N THR A 12 -8.05 -12.54 -11.91
CA THR A 12 -8.72 -12.78 -13.20
C THR A 12 -7.78 -12.45 -14.34
N LEU A 13 -7.46 -13.45 -15.16
CA LEU A 13 -6.57 -13.37 -16.32
C LEU A 13 -7.28 -13.86 -17.59
N VAL A 14 -6.77 -13.47 -18.75
CA VAL A 14 -7.26 -13.91 -20.05
C VAL A 14 -6.07 -14.34 -20.90
N ASP A 15 -6.13 -15.56 -21.37
CA ASP A 15 -5.18 -16.18 -22.29
C ASP A 15 -5.78 -16.38 -23.69
N GLY A 16 -4.89 -16.66 -24.66
CA GLY A 16 -5.28 -17.00 -26.03
C GLY A 16 -5.71 -15.79 -26.88
N THR A 17 -5.30 -14.56 -26.51
CA THR A 17 -5.55 -13.35 -27.30
C THR A 17 -4.31 -12.96 -28.10
N GLU A 18 -4.51 -12.48 -29.34
CA GLU A 18 -3.44 -12.01 -30.20
C GLU A 18 -3.60 -10.53 -30.56
N ARG A 19 -2.50 -9.90 -30.95
CA ARG A 19 -2.53 -8.50 -31.36
C ARG A 19 -3.30 -8.32 -32.67
N GLY A 20 -4.39 -7.56 -32.62
CA GLY A 20 -5.18 -7.24 -33.81
C GLY A 20 -6.36 -8.20 -34.05
N ASP A 21 -6.62 -9.15 -33.17
CA ASP A 21 -7.71 -10.13 -33.24
C ASP A 21 -9.12 -9.56 -32.88
N GLY A 22 -9.21 -8.26 -32.59
CA GLY A 22 -10.46 -7.61 -32.19
C GLY A 22 -10.85 -7.76 -30.73
N THR A 23 -10.13 -8.55 -29.95
CA THR A 23 -10.46 -8.80 -28.52
C THR A 23 -10.17 -7.61 -27.62
N ALA A 24 -9.12 -6.84 -27.91
CA ALA A 24 -8.65 -5.76 -27.06
C ALA A 24 -9.69 -4.66 -26.77
N PRO A 25 -10.51 -4.18 -27.72
CA PRO A 25 -11.60 -3.24 -27.46
C PRO A 25 -12.64 -3.81 -26.49
N ILE A 26 -13.06 -5.07 -26.70
CA ILE A 26 -14.05 -5.77 -25.88
C ILE A 26 -13.53 -5.89 -24.44
N LEU A 27 -12.32 -6.41 -24.27
CA LEU A 27 -11.69 -6.57 -22.95
C LEU A 27 -11.58 -5.23 -22.19
N LYS A 28 -11.17 -4.15 -22.88
CA LYS A 28 -11.08 -2.82 -22.27
C LYS A 28 -12.44 -2.29 -21.81
N THR A 29 -13.49 -2.48 -22.57
CA THR A 29 -14.86 -2.06 -22.23
C THR A 29 -15.34 -2.72 -20.96
N HIS A 30 -14.98 -3.98 -20.73
CA HIS A 30 -15.34 -4.74 -19.53
C HIS A 30 -14.34 -4.63 -18.37
N GLY A 31 -13.39 -3.67 -18.44
CA GLY A 31 -12.48 -3.33 -17.33
C GLY A 31 -11.20 -4.15 -17.25
N PHE A 32 -10.93 -5.00 -18.27
CA PHE A 32 -9.64 -5.67 -18.36
C PHE A 32 -8.54 -4.71 -18.79
N ARG A 33 -7.31 -4.97 -18.36
CA ARG A 33 -6.12 -4.21 -18.68
C ARG A 33 -5.00 -5.15 -19.11
N TRP A 34 -4.19 -4.71 -20.06
CA TRP A 34 -3.00 -5.43 -20.46
C TRP A 34 -1.90 -5.30 -19.40
N PHE A 35 -1.32 -6.42 -19.00
CA PHE A 35 -0.19 -6.48 -18.07
C PHE A 35 1.09 -6.86 -18.83
N PRO A 36 1.97 -5.89 -19.17
CA PRO A 36 3.15 -6.15 -19.98
C PRO A 36 4.14 -7.15 -19.33
N SER A 37 4.18 -7.20 -18.01
CA SER A 37 5.10 -8.08 -17.26
C SER A 37 4.79 -9.57 -17.43
N ILE A 38 3.51 -9.91 -17.54
CA ILE A 38 3.04 -11.30 -17.70
C ILE A 38 2.49 -11.56 -19.11
N LYS A 39 2.43 -10.50 -19.96
CA LYS A 39 1.92 -10.55 -21.34
C LYS A 39 0.49 -11.10 -21.45
N GLN A 40 -0.37 -10.73 -20.49
CA GLN A 40 -1.77 -11.18 -20.40
C GLN A 40 -2.71 -10.02 -20.11
N TRP A 41 -3.97 -10.18 -20.49
CA TRP A 41 -5.05 -9.31 -20.04
C TRP A 41 -5.53 -9.76 -18.67
N GLY A 42 -5.94 -8.82 -17.82
CA GLY A 42 -6.50 -9.17 -16.52
C GLY A 42 -7.22 -8.01 -15.85
N ILE A 43 -7.92 -8.32 -14.78
CA ILE A 43 -8.63 -7.34 -13.94
C ILE A 43 -7.67 -6.89 -12.83
N ARG A 44 -7.48 -5.58 -12.68
CA ARG A 44 -6.64 -5.03 -11.60
C ARG A 44 -7.23 -5.36 -10.22
N SER A 45 -6.34 -5.65 -9.28
CA SER A 45 -6.69 -5.90 -7.87
C SER A 45 -7.73 -7.03 -7.70
N SER A 46 -7.69 -8.05 -8.58
CA SER A 46 -8.55 -9.23 -8.50
C SER A 46 -7.95 -10.38 -7.71
N ARG A 47 -6.66 -10.33 -7.36
CA ARG A 47 -6.02 -11.31 -6.49
C ARG A 47 -6.60 -11.25 -5.09
N ASP A 48 -6.79 -12.41 -4.50
CA ASP A 48 -7.34 -12.57 -3.16
C ASP A 48 -8.71 -11.88 -2.99
N GLN A 49 -9.48 -11.79 -4.09
CA GLN A 49 -10.85 -11.29 -4.15
C GLN A 49 -11.73 -12.35 -4.79
N ALA A 50 -13.04 -12.28 -4.54
CA ALA A 50 -13.98 -13.10 -5.29
C ALA A 50 -13.96 -12.72 -6.80
N PRO A 51 -14.19 -13.69 -7.71
CA PRO A 51 -14.28 -13.43 -9.13
C PRO A 51 -15.41 -12.45 -9.43
N ARG A 52 -15.16 -11.44 -10.25
CA ARG A 52 -16.18 -10.48 -10.72
C ARG A 52 -17.09 -11.15 -11.76
N ARG A 53 -17.94 -12.08 -11.32
CA ARG A 53 -18.73 -12.97 -12.16
C ARG A 53 -19.53 -12.23 -13.23
N LEU A 54 -20.20 -11.12 -12.88
CA LEU A 54 -20.96 -10.30 -13.83
C LEU A 54 -20.09 -9.74 -14.96
N ALA A 55 -18.93 -9.19 -14.62
CA ALA A 55 -18.01 -8.64 -15.62
C ALA A 55 -17.39 -9.76 -16.48
N ILE A 56 -17.02 -10.87 -15.88
CA ILE A 56 -16.44 -12.03 -16.56
C ILE A 56 -17.45 -12.62 -17.55
N ASN A 57 -18.70 -12.84 -17.14
CA ASN A 57 -19.73 -13.41 -18.00
C ASN A 57 -20.09 -12.44 -19.15
N ALA A 58 -20.29 -11.16 -18.86
CA ALA A 58 -20.53 -10.16 -19.91
C ALA A 58 -19.40 -10.10 -20.94
N THR A 59 -18.14 -10.23 -20.47
CA THR A 59 -16.98 -10.30 -21.36
C THR A 59 -16.98 -11.54 -22.24
N ALA A 60 -17.27 -12.71 -21.62
CA ALA A 60 -17.33 -13.99 -22.34
C ALA A 60 -18.42 -13.97 -23.41
N GLU A 61 -19.60 -13.41 -23.10
CA GLU A 61 -20.71 -13.26 -24.04
C GLU A 61 -20.34 -12.32 -25.22
N ALA A 62 -19.72 -11.17 -24.92
CA ALA A 62 -19.29 -10.22 -25.93
C ALA A 62 -18.22 -10.81 -26.86
N LEU A 63 -17.26 -11.56 -26.31
CA LEU A 63 -16.23 -12.25 -27.11
C LEU A 63 -16.84 -13.36 -27.98
N ARG A 64 -17.81 -14.13 -27.46
CA ARG A 64 -18.54 -15.16 -28.25
C ARG A 64 -19.36 -14.52 -29.35
N ALA A 65 -20.03 -13.42 -29.10
CA ALA A 65 -20.75 -12.64 -30.12
C ALA A 65 -19.83 -12.09 -31.23
N ALA A 66 -18.57 -11.83 -30.91
CA ALA A 66 -17.53 -11.44 -31.87
C ALA A 66 -16.92 -12.64 -32.65
N GLY A 67 -17.41 -13.87 -32.41
CA GLY A 67 -16.99 -15.08 -33.13
C GLY A 67 -15.83 -15.85 -32.44
N HIS A 68 -15.43 -15.48 -31.23
CA HIS A 68 -14.37 -16.20 -30.51
C HIS A 68 -14.92 -17.38 -29.71
N GLN A 69 -14.17 -18.48 -29.68
CA GLN A 69 -14.44 -19.58 -28.74
C GLN A 69 -13.89 -19.18 -27.37
N VAL A 70 -14.75 -19.17 -26.33
CA VAL A 70 -14.39 -18.71 -24.98
C VAL A 70 -14.75 -19.75 -23.94
N THR A 71 -13.74 -20.15 -23.17
CA THR A 71 -13.87 -20.97 -21.95
C THR A 71 -13.71 -20.08 -20.73
N VAL A 72 -14.49 -20.34 -19.67
CA VAL A 72 -14.42 -19.61 -18.39
C VAL A 72 -14.22 -20.62 -17.28
N THR A 73 -13.11 -20.50 -16.56
CA THR A 73 -12.76 -21.34 -15.41
C THR A 73 -12.61 -20.46 -14.17
N LEU A 74 -13.47 -20.66 -13.18
CA LEU A 74 -13.49 -19.88 -11.94
C LEU A 74 -13.24 -20.77 -10.74
N GLU A 75 -12.11 -20.59 -10.08
CA GLU A 75 -11.83 -21.17 -8.77
C GLU A 75 -12.20 -20.13 -7.70
N ASN A 76 -13.03 -20.54 -6.75
CA ASN A 76 -13.52 -19.65 -5.69
C ASN A 76 -13.05 -20.09 -4.29
N ASP A 77 -11.99 -20.88 -4.23
CA ASP A 77 -11.42 -21.34 -2.97
C ASP A 77 -10.68 -20.19 -2.28
N VAL A 78 -11.28 -19.70 -1.21
CA VAL A 78 -10.73 -18.57 -0.45
C VAL A 78 -9.47 -19.04 0.27
N ARG A 79 -8.35 -18.36 0.00
CA ARG A 79 -7.07 -18.63 0.67
C ARG A 79 -7.09 -18.09 2.08
N ASP A 80 -6.46 -18.82 3.00
CA ASP A 80 -6.30 -18.35 4.37
C ASP A 80 -5.49 -17.03 4.43
N ASN A 81 -5.78 -16.20 5.43
CA ASN A 81 -5.20 -14.86 5.53
C ASN A 81 -3.69 -14.88 5.77
N ALA A 82 -3.14 -15.91 6.43
CA ALA A 82 -1.70 -16.03 6.65
C ALA A 82 -0.96 -16.24 5.33
N THR A 83 -1.47 -17.14 4.48
CA THR A 83 -0.95 -17.39 3.12
C THR A 83 -1.04 -16.13 2.25
N VAL A 84 -2.16 -15.41 2.29
CA VAL A 84 -2.34 -14.14 1.54
C VAL A 84 -1.33 -13.09 1.99
N ARG A 85 -1.10 -12.97 3.30
CA ARG A 85 -0.12 -12.03 3.86
C ARG A 85 1.31 -12.40 3.47
N ALA A 86 1.69 -13.68 3.60
CA ALA A 86 3.00 -14.16 3.19
C ALA A 86 3.28 -13.88 1.70
N ALA A 87 2.33 -14.22 0.82
CA ALA A 87 2.44 -13.94 -0.61
C ALA A 87 2.47 -12.43 -0.93
N THR A 88 1.82 -11.59 -0.11
CA THR A 88 1.87 -10.13 -0.28
C THR A 88 3.22 -9.58 0.15
N HIS A 89 3.77 -10.06 1.26
CA HIS A 89 5.10 -9.71 1.74
C HIS A 89 6.17 -10.06 0.70
N GLU A 90 6.17 -11.30 0.18
CA GLU A 90 7.08 -11.77 -0.88
C GLU A 90 7.04 -10.84 -2.11
N ARG A 91 5.85 -10.53 -2.63
CA ARG A 91 5.71 -9.59 -3.77
C ARG A 91 6.23 -8.17 -3.48
N LEU A 92 6.12 -7.71 -2.24
CA LEU A 92 6.68 -6.42 -1.84
C LEU A 92 8.20 -6.47 -1.79
N GLU A 93 8.80 -7.55 -1.29
CA GLU A 93 10.25 -7.75 -1.28
C GLU A 93 10.82 -7.87 -2.70
N ASP A 94 10.20 -8.65 -3.58
CA ASP A 94 10.57 -8.74 -5.00
C ASP A 94 10.57 -7.36 -5.67
N ARG A 95 9.52 -6.57 -5.39
CA ARG A 95 9.42 -5.22 -5.92
C ARG A 95 10.53 -4.30 -5.38
N ARG A 96 10.89 -4.42 -4.09
CA ARG A 96 11.97 -3.65 -3.46
C ARG A 96 13.31 -4.02 -4.08
N THR A 97 13.56 -5.31 -4.26
CA THR A 97 14.77 -5.82 -4.94
C THR A 97 14.87 -5.31 -6.37
N ALA A 98 13.76 -5.34 -7.13
CA ALA A 98 13.73 -4.79 -8.48
C ALA A 98 13.96 -3.26 -8.52
N LEU A 99 13.48 -2.51 -7.52
CA LEU A 99 13.73 -1.08 -7.39
C LEU A 99 15.19 -0.79 -7.06
N ASP A 100 15.81 -1.59 -6.18
CA ASP A 100 17.23 -1.46 -5.85
C ASP A 100 18.11 -1.74 -7.07
N ALA A 101 17.90 -2.84 -7.77
CA ALA A 101 18.60 -3.17 -9.01
C ALA A 101 18.42 -2.09 -10.09
N LYS A 102 17.24 -1.46 -10.18
CA LYS A 102 17.01 -0.32 -11.05
C LYS A 102 17.83 0.89 -10.61
N GLY A 103 17.90 1.16 -9.30
CA GLY A 103 18.70 2.24 -8.74
C GLY A 103 20.17 2.11 -9.10
N GLN A 104 20.74 0.92 -8.91
CA GLN A 104 22.13 0.60 -9.25
C GLN A 104 22.42 0.80 -10.74
N ARG A 105 21.52 0.34 -11.64
CA ARG A 105 21.68 0.56 -13.09
C ARG A 105 21.65 2.04 -13.46
N LEU A 106 20.73 2.81 -12.89
CA LEU A 106 20.65 4.26 -13.15
C LEU A 106 21.89 5.00 -12.63
N THR A 107 22.42 4.60 -11.48
CA THR A 107 23.67 5.16 -10.95
C THR A 107 24.85 4.86 -11.89
N ALA A 108 24.95 3.63 -12.37
CA ALA A 108 26.00 3.25 -13.32
C ALA A 108 25.89 4.04 -14.65
N GLU A 109 24.67 4.21 -15.17
CA GLU A 109 24.40 5.00 -16.39
C GLU A 109 24.75 6.47 -16.20
N SER A 110 24.38 7.08 -15.06
CA SER A 110 24.71 8.45 -14.71
C SER A 110 26.23 8.64 -14.66
N ASN A 111 26.94 7.77 -13.96
CA ASN A 111 28.39 7.80 -13.85
C ASN A 111 29.10 7.66 -15.20
N ALA A 112 28.55 6.81 -16.09
CA ALA A 112 29.08 6.65 -17.45
C ALA A 112 28.91 7.94 -18.26
N LEU A 113 27.77 8.63 -18.15
CA LEU A 113 27.52 9.89 -18.83
C LEU A 113 28.41 11.03 -18.31
N HIS A 114 28.68 11.09 -17.00
CA HIS A 114 29.62 12.06 -16.44
C HIS A 114 31.04 11.81 -16.94
N ARG A 115 31.52 10.55 -16.88
CA ARG A 115 32.86 10.21 -17.44
C ARG A 115 32.96 10.55 -18.94
N TYR A 116 31.90 10.29 -19.70
CA TYR A 116 31.86 10.67 -21.12
C TYR A 116 31.89 12.19 -21.29
N SER A 117 31.14 12.95 -20.49
CA SER A 117 31.23 14.42 -20.48
C SER A 117 32.64 14.91 -20.24
N ASP A 118 33.30 14.38 -19.19
CA ASP A 118 34.64 14.76 -18.80
C ASP A 118 35.67 14.45 -19.90
N SER A 119 35.57 13.24 -20.50
CA SER A 119 36.50 12.82 -21.57
C SER A 119 36.42 13.70 -22.83
N LEU A 120 35.25 14.32 -23.11
CA LEU A 120 35.08 15.22 -24.24
C LEU A 120 35.85 16.53 -24.08
N VAL A 121 36.05 16.97 -22.83
CA VAL A 121 36.67 18.27 -22.53
C VAL A 121 38.06 18.18 -21.88
N GLU A 122 38.51 16.97 -21.55
CA GLU A 122 39.79 16.71 -20.88
C GLU A 122 40.99 17.39 -21.56
N HIS A 123 40.96 17.45 -22.91
CA HIS A 123 42.05 18.06 -23.72
C HIS A 123 41.83 19.54 -24.02
N ILE A 124 40.77 20.16 -23.48
CA ILE A 124 40.46 21.57 -23.69
C ILE A 124 40.92 22.35 -22.47
N PRO A 125 41.98 23.21 -22.59
CA PRO A 125 42.39 24.03 -21.47
C PRO A 125 41.29 24.96 -20.98
N LEU A 126 41.19 25.12 -19.66
CA LEU A 126 40.24 26.05 -19.06
C LEU A 126 40.49 27.48 -19.58
N GLY A 127 39.40 28.13 -20.01
CA GLY A 127 39.45 29.49 -20.56
C GLY A 127 39.86 29.57 -22.02
N GLN A 128 40.05 28.49 -22.73
CA GLN A 128 40.37 28.51 -24.16
C GLN A 128 39.26 29.19 -24.96
N PRO A 129 39.54 30.28 -25.70
CA PRO A 129 38.51 30.97 -26.46
C PRO A 129 38.04 30.16 -27.66
N VAL A 130 36.75 30.25 -27.96
CA VAL A 130 36.15 29.62 -29.15
C VAL A 130 36.44 30.48 -30.37
N LEU A 131 37.28 29.99 -31.25
CA LEU A 131 37.67 30.70 -32.46
C LEU A 131 36.54 30.77 -33.51
N PRO A 132 36.53 31.74 -34.43
CA PRO A 132 35.61 31.79 -35.53
C PRO A 132 35.87 30.68 -36.57
N GLY A 133 34.86 30.39 -37.42
CA GLY A 133 34.98 29.43 -38.52
C GLY A 133 34.79 27.97 -38.12
N LYS A 134 35.19 27.06 -39.02
CA LYS A 134 34.95 25.60 -38.86
C LYS A 134 35.56 24.99 -37.62
N ARG A 135 36.78 25.43 -37.22
CA ARG A 135 37.47 24.93 -35.99
C ARG A 135 36.73 25.34 -34.72
N GLY A 136 36.25 26.59 -34.66
CA GLY A 136 35.46 27.05 -33.55
C GLY A 136 34.09 26.38 -33.49
N GLN A 137 33.48 26.02 -34.63
CA GLN A 137 32.26 25.27 -34.65
C GLN A 137 32.44 23.85 -34.07
N ALA A 138 33.54 23.17 -34.43
CA ALA A 138 33.87 21.85 -33.85
C ALA A 138 34.04 21.94 -32.34
N HIS A 139 34.75 22.99 -31.84
CA HIS A 139 34.92 23.21 -30.42
C HIS A 139 33.59 23.46 -29.72
N ARG A 140 32.69 24.32 -30.24
CA ARG A 140 31.34 24.54 -29.70
C ARG A 140 30.55 23.23 -29.61
N ASN A 141 30.55 22.43 -30.69
CA ASN A 141 29.84 21.16 -30.73
C ASN A 141 30.38 20.16 -29.66
N THR A 142 31.69 20.20 -29.37
CA THR A 142 32.28 19.34 -28.32
C THR A 142 31.87 19.79 -26.95
N LEU A 143 31.91 21.10 -26.66
CA LEU A 143 31.42 21.67 -25.39
C LEU A 143 29.94 21.40 -25.18
N GLU A 144 29.13 21.59 -26.24
CA GLU A 144 27.70 21.34 -26.18
C GLU A 144 27.37 19.85 -25.90
N ARG A 145 28.09 18.90 -26.55
CA ARG A 145 27.94 17.47 -26.27
C ARG A 145 28.33 17.14 -24.83
N SER A 146 29.39 17.72 -24.30
CA SER A 146 29.82 17.53 -22.92
C SER A 146 28.71 18.03 -21.95
N VAL A 147 28.24 19.25 -22.13
CA VAL A 147 27.18 19.83 -21.30
C VAL A 147 25.89 18.99 -21.35
N ASN A 148 25.48 18.58 -22.55
CA ASN A 148 24.29 17.74 -22.73
C ASN A 148 24.44 16.39 -22.05
N ALA A 149 25.63 15.77 -22.11
CA ALA A 149 25.89 14.51 -21.41
C ALA A 149 25.86 14.71 -19.89
N ALA A 150 26.45 15.78 -19.35
CA ALA A 150 26.40 16.10 -17.93
C ALA A 150 24.95 16.33 -17.44
N ILE A 151 24.16 17.11 -18.19
CA ILE A 151 22.74 17.37 -17.87
C ILE A 151 21.95 16.06 -17.83
N LYS A 152 22.12 15.20 -18.84
CA LYS A 152 21.48 13.90 -18.89
C LYS A 152 21.91 13.02 -17.73
N GLY A 153 23.22 12.99 -17.41
CA GLY A 153 23.77 12.28 -16.26
C GLY A 153 23.11 12.73 -14.95
N ALA A 154 23.00 14.04 -14.72
CA ALA A 154 22.36 14.59 -13.53
C ALA A 154 20.86 14.28 -13.44
N GLN A 155 20.14 14.26 -14.57
CA GLN A 155 18.73 13.85 -14.61
C GLN A 155 18.54 12.37 -14.22
N ILE A 156 19.43 11.49 -14.68
CA ILE A 156 19.42 10.06 -14.34
C ILE A 156 19.82 9.87 -12.88
N ALA A 157 20.80 10.61 -12.35
CA ALA A 157 21.18 10.58 -10.94
C ALA A 157 19.98 10.86 -10.02
N ARG A 158 19.20 11.91 -10.31
CA ARG A 158 17.99 12.23 -9.55
C ARG A 158 16.96 11.09 -9.56
N GLN A 159 16.84 10.35 -10.68
CA GLN A 159 15.98 9.17 -10.76
C GLN A 159 16.53 8.03 -9.89
N ALA A 160 17.85 7.82 -9.85
CA ALA A 160 18.48 6.83 -8.99
C ALA A 160 18.27 7.14 -7.50
N GLU A 161 18.47 8.39 -7.09
CA GLU A 161 18.25 8.87 -5.71
C GLU A 161 16.81 8.69 -5.22
N ALA A 162 15.84 8.68 -6.12
CA ALA A 162 14.44 8.42 -5.77
C ALA A 162 14.17 6.95 -5.42
N MET A 163 15.02 5.98 -5.78
CA MET A 163 14.75 4.56 -5.56
C MET A 163 14.82 4.17 -4.08
N PRO A 164 15.86 4.52 -3.29
CA PRO A 164 15.88 4.27 -1.84
C PRO A 164 14.69 4.89 -1.11
N VAL A 165 14.27 6.09 -1.51
CA VAL A 165 13.10 6.75 -0.91
C VAL A 165 11.82 5.95 -1.14
N ARG A 166 11.63 5.37 -2.34
CA ARG A 166 10.49 4.51 -2.67
C ARG A 166 10.52 3.18 -1.88
N ILE A 167 11.70 2.60 -1.71
CA ILE A 167 11.89 1.39 -0.90
C ILE A 167 11.52 1.67 0.55
N ALA A 168 12.06 2.72 1.14
CA ALA A 168 11.75 3.13 2.51
C ALA A 168 10.26 3.47 2.70
N ALA A 169 9.63 4.09 1.71
CA ALA A 169 8.18 4.35 1.73
C ALA A 169 7.36 3.05 1.70
N SER A 170 7.81 2.04 0.93
CA SER A 170 7.17 0.71 0.90
C SER A 170 7.23 0.01 2.25
N HIS A 171 8.38 0.01 2.93
CA HIS A 171 8.52 -0.56 4.29
C HIS A 171 7.62 0.15 5.31
N ARG A 172 7.60 1.49 5.28
CA ARG A 172 6.72 2.28 6.18
C ARG A 172 5.24 2.01 5.93
N ALA A 173 4.84 1.85 4.66
CA ALA A 173 3.46 1.54 4.31
C ALA A 173 3.05 0.16 4.83
N GLU A 174 3.89 -0.85 4.65
CA GLU A 174 3.68 -2.20 5.15
C GLU A 174 3.56 -2.21 6.69
N ALA A 175 4.56 -1.68 7.39
CA ALA A 175 4.54 -1.58 8.85
C ALA A 175 3.30 -0.83 9.38
N ARG A 176 2.82 0.18 8.64
CA ARG A 176 1.59 0.90 8.99
C ARG A 176 0.35 0.01 8.88
N THR A 177 0.27 -0.87 7.88
CA THR A 177 -0.90 -1.75 7.68
C THR A 177 -1.02 -2.82 8.75
N GLU A 178 0.08 -3.16 9.43
CA GLU A 178 0.14 -4.15 10.50
C GLU A 178 -0.05 -3.56 11.91
N ARG A 179 -0.14 -2.26 12.02
CA ARG A 179 -0.41 -1.61 13.31
C ARG A 179 -1.76 -2.03 13.87
N PRO A 180 -1.85 -2.44 15.15
CA PRO A 180 -3.09 -2.94 15.75
C PRO A 180 -4.27 -1.96 15.65
N ASP A 181 -4.03 -0.66 15.79
CA ASP A 181 -5.06 0.38 15.65
C ASP A 181 -5.59 0.48 14.21
N VAL A 182 -4.76 0.19 13.21
CA VAL A 182 -5.15 0.15 11.79
C VAL A 182 -5.89 -1.13 11.49
N VAL A 183 -5.39 -2.26 12.00
CA VAL A 183 -6.02 -3.58 11.86
C VAL A 183 -7.44 -3.54 12.46
N LYS A 184 -7.60 -3.03 13.69
CA LYS A 184 -8.93 -2.88 14.33
C LYS A 184 -9.91 -2.12 13.46
N ARG A 185 -9.53 -0.92 12.98
CA ARG A 185 -10.40 -0.11 12.11
C ARG A 185 -10.71 -0.81 10.78
N ARG A 186 -9.79 -1.64 10.27
CA ARG A 186 -10.02 -2.46 9.08
C ARG A 186 -11.03 -3.55 9.35
N VAL A 187 -10.95 -4.25 10.47
CA VAL A 187 -11.93 -5.25 10.91
C VAL A 187 -13.32 -4.62 11.04
N GLU A 188 -13.46 -3.52 11.77
CA GLU A 188 -14.74 -2.81 11.94
C GLU A 188 -15.39 -2.42 10.61
N ARG A 189 -14.58 -2.00 9.62
CA ARG A 189 -15.05 -1.67 8.27
C ARG A 189 -15.52 -2.93 7.53
N MET A 190 -14.71 -4.00 7.53
CA MET A 190 -15.08 -5.25 6.87
C MET A 190 -16.33 -5.88 7.47
N GLU A 191 -16.52 -5.82 8.80
CA GLU A 191 -17.77 -6.24 9.45
C GLU A 191 -18.97 -5.40 9.02
N ALA A 192 -18.79 -4.10 8.83
CA ALA A 192 -19.86 -3.25 8.29
C ALA A 192 -20.19 -3.61 6.83
N ASP A 193 -19.18 -3.93 6.02
CA ASP A 193 -19.35 -4.39 4.64
C ASP A 193 -20.08 -5.74 4.60
N VAL A 194 -19.73 -6.70 5.46
CA VAL A 194 -20.44 -7.99 5.60
C VAL A 194 -21.92 -7.76 5.94
N ARG A 195 -22.21 -6.93 6.95
CA ARG A 195 -23.62 -6.57 7.26
C ARG A 195 -24.33 -5.91 6.07
N GLY A 196 -23.60 -5.16 5.24
CA GLY A 196 -24.12 -4.57 4.00
C GLY A 196 -24.47 -5.63 2.97
N ILE A 197 -23.60 -6.63 2.79
CA ILE A 197 -23.81 -7.76 1.88
C ILE A 197 -24.99 -8.61 2.37
N ASP A 198 -25.07 -8.94 3.66
CA ASP A 198 -26.16 -9.73 4.24
C ASP A 198 -27.52 -9.07 3.98
N ARG A 199 -27.63 -7.74 4.13
CA ARG A 199 -28.87 -7.01 3.80
C ARG A 199 -29.22 -7.07 2.31
N ARG A 200 -28.22 -7.10 1.41
CA ARG A 200 -28.46 -7.24 -0.05
C ARG A 200 -28.90 -8.64 -0.38
N LEU A 201 -28.24 -9.66 0.17
CA LEU A 201 -28.61 -11.06 0.00
C LEU A 201 -30.05 -11.35 0.45
N ALA A 202 -30.46 -10.77 1.59
CA ALA A 202 -31.81 -10.90 2.11
C ALA A 202 -32.90 -10.27 1.21
N ARG A 203 -32.54 -9.32 0.35
CA ARG A 203 -33.45 -8.65 -0.59
C ARG A 203 -33.54 -9.36 -1.95
N LEU A 204 -32.64 -10.30 -2.24
CA LEU A 204 -32.66 -11.03 -3.49
C LEU A 204 -33.76 -12.09 -3.47
N THR A 205 -34.42 -12.26 -4.61
CA THR A 205 -35.38 -13.36 -4.82
C THR A 205 -34.70 -14.70 -4.54
N PRO A 206 -35.35 -15.63 -3.82
CA PRO A 206 -34.80 -16.95 -3.59
C PRO A 206 -34.46 -17.66 -4.91
N GLY A 207 -33.32 -18.37 -4.93
CA GLY A 207 -32.86 -19.12 -6.08
C GLY A 207 -31.41 -18.76 -6.51
N PRO A 208 -30.82 -19.61 -7.36
CA PRO A 208 -29.47 -19.38 -7.87
C PRO A 208 -29.46 -18.17 -8.81
N SER A 209 -28.47 -17.27 -8.62
CA SER A 209 -28.22 -16.14 -9.52
C SER A 209 -26.76 -15.71 -9.43
N LEU A 210 -26.23 -15.21 -10.52
CA LEU A 210 -24.85 -14.67 -10.56
C LEU A 210 -24.60 -13.57 -9.53
N VAL A 211 -25.62 -12.76 -9.26
CA VAL A 211 -25.56 -11.69 -8.25
C VAL A 211 -25.44 -12.27 -6.85
N ARG A 212 -26.21 -13.31 -6.55
CA ARG A 212 -26.13 -14.02 -5.27
C ARG A 212 -24.75 -14.66 -5.09
N GLU A 213 -24.29 -15.42 -6.08
CA GLU A 213 -22.96 -16.04 -6.06
C GLU A 213 -21.83 -15.02 -5.90
N GLN A 214 -21.97 -13.83 -6.52
CA GLN A 214 -21.01 -12.73 -6.34
C GLN A 214 -20.98 -12.25 -4.88
N TYR A 215 -22.14 -11.98 -4.29
CA TYR A 215 -22.20 -11.51 -2.90
C TYR A 215 -21.76 -12.57 -1.89
N GLU A 216 -22.08 -13.84 -2.11
CA GLU A 216 -21.63 -14.95 -1.28
C GLU A 216 -20.11 -15.11 -1.33
N GLY A 217 -19.50 -14.99 -2.52
CA GLY A 217 -18.05 -14.99 -2.69
C GLY A 217 -17.39 -13.81 -2.00
N ASP A 218 -17.88 -12.59 -2.21
CA ASP A 218 -17.38 -11.38 -1.55
C ASP A 218 -17.45 -11.49 -0.02
N ARG A 219 -18.57 -12.03 0.49
CA ARG A 219 -18.78 -12.29 1.92
C ARG A 219 -17.76 -13.29 2.48
N ALA A 220 -17.53 -14.40 1.78
CA ALA A 220 -16.57 -15.43 2.20
C ALA A 220 -15.15 -14.87 2.33
N VAL A 221 -14.70 -14.08 1.35
CA VAL A 221 -13.40 -13.40 1.37
C VAL A 221 -13.29 -12.43 2.55
N LEU A 222 -14.34 -11.65 2.82
CA LEU A 222 -14.32 -10.70 3.94
C LEU A 222 -14.26 -11.41 5.28
N LEU A 223 -15.02 -12.51 5.46
CA LEU A 223 -15.03 -13.27 6.71
C LEU A 223 -13.66 -13.89 7.00
N GLU A 224 -12.99 -14.47 5.99
CA GLU A 224 -11.65 -15.01 6.16
C GLU A 224 -10.63 -13.93 6.54
N ARG A 225 -10.72 -12.75 5.93
CA ARG A 225 -9.87 -11.62 6.28
C ARG A 225 -10.12 -11.11 7.70
N ILE A 226 -11.39 -11.01 8.11
CA ILE A 226 -11.77 -10.62 9.47
C ILE A 226 -11.16 -11.59 10.47
N LYS A 227 -11.30 -12.91 10.23
CA LYS A 227 -10.73 -13.95 11.08
C LYS A 227 -9.22 -13.76 11.27
N GLY A 228 -8.47 -13.68 10.19
CA GLY A 228 -7.01 -13.53 10.28
C GLY A 228 -6.57 -12.19 10.87
N ASP A 229 -7.31 -11.09 10.66
CA ASP A 229 -7.04 -9.81 11.31
C ASP A 229 -7.38 -9.83 12.80
N GLN A 230 -8.40 -10.58 13.23
CA GLN A 230 -8.72 -10.78 14.65
C GLN A 230 -7.62 -11.59 15.35
N GLU A 231 -7.08 -12.64 14.72
CA GLU A 231 -5.94 -13.40 15.23
C GLU A 231 -4.71 -12.49 15.46
N LEU A 232 -4.44 -11.55 14.54
CA LEU A 232 -3.38 -10.55 14.72
C LEU A 232 -3.62 -9.61 15.91
N LEU A 233 -4.87 -9.20 16.13
CA LEU A 233 -5.21 -8.37 17.28
C LEU A 233 -5.07 -9.13 18.59
N GLU A 234 -5.43 -10.40 18.61
CA GLU A 234 -5.25 -11.28 19.78
C GLU A 234 -3.78 -11.48 20.09
N GLN A 235 -2.95 -11.75 19.07
CA GLN A 235 -1.52 -11.83 19.24
C GLN A 235 -0.94 -10.51 19.78
N ALA A 236 -1.34 -9.37 19.21
CA ALA A 236 -0.88 -8.06 19.68
C ALA A 236 -1.33 -7.76 21.13
N ARG A 237 -2.48 -8.28 21.57
CA ARG A 237 -2.93 -8.20 22.97
C ARG A 237 -2.07 -9.08 23.89
N ALA A 238 -1.81 -10.32 23.49
CA ALA A 238 -0.97 -11.24 24.25
C ALA A 238 0.46 -10.70 24.44
N GLU A 239 0.98 -10.00 23.43
CA GLU A 239 2.29 -9.34 23.48
C GLU A 239 2.27 -7.97 24.19
N GLY A 240 1.13 -7.53 24.71
CA GLY A 240 0.99 -6.23 25.37
C GLY A 240 1.15 -5.02 24.45
N ARG A 241 1.04 -5.19 23.12
CA ARG A 241 1.13 -4.10 22.14
C ARG A 241 -0.21 -3.43 21.82
N PHE A 242 -1.32 -3.99 22.31
CA PHE A 242 -2.67 -3.53 22.02
C PHE A 242 -3.64 -3.83 23.16
N GLY A 243 -4.56 -2.89 23.43
CA GLY A 243 -5.60 -3.09 24.44
C GLY A 243 -5.14 -2.99 25.87
N GLN A 244 -3.95 -2.42 26.14
CA GLN A 244 -3.40 -2.22 27.48
C GLN A 244 -4.19 -1.21 28.32
N TYR A 245 -4.86 -0.26 27.64
CA TYR A 245 -5.52 0.88 28.27
C TYR A 245 -7.03 0.75 28.18
N SER A 246 -7.71 0.94 29.31
CA SER A 246 -9.15 0.89 29.43
C SER A 246 -9.63 1.90 30.47
N LYS A 247 -10.93 1.98 30.67
CA LYS A 247 -11.52 2.77 31.76
C LYS A 247 -11.04 2.35 33.15
N ASP A 248 -10.57 1.09 33.28
CA ASP A 248 -10.21 0.51 34.59
C ASP A 248 -8.80 0.87 35.03
N ASN A 249 -7.93 1.25 34.08
CA ASN A 249 -6.51 1.56 34.35
C ASN A 249 -6.07 2.96 33.91
N VAL A 250 -6.98 3.78 33.38
CA VAL A 250 -6.70 5.18 33.02
C VAL A 250 -7.71 6.09 33.74
N HIS A 251 -7.20 7.03 34.51
CA HIS A 251 -8.00 7.89 35.36
C HIS A 251 -7.93 9.35 34.90
N LYS A 252 -8.83 10.16 35.46
CA LYS A 252 -8.81 11.61 35.26
C LYS A 252 -7.50 12.19 35.80
N HIS A 253 -6.91 13.12 35.08
CA HIS A 253 -5.62 13.79 35.31
C HIS A 253 -4.38 12.99 34.91
N ASP A 254 -4.50 11.69 34.57
CA ASP A 254 -3.37 10.95 33.99
C ASP A 254 -2.88 11.60 32.69
N LEU A 255 -1.59 11.41 32.38
CA LEU A 255 -0.99 11.83 31.13
C LEU A 255 -0.94 10.64 30.17
N VAL A 256 -1.54 10.81 29.01
CA VAL A 256 -1.55 9.80 27.93
C VAL A 256 -0.80 10.30 26.70
N LEU A 257 0.04 9.44 26.13
CA LEU A 257 0.75 9.73 24.90
C LEU A 257 -0.11 9.31 23.71
N ILE A 258 -0.64 10.30 22.97
CA ILE A 258 -1.47 10.08 21.78
C ILE A 258 -0.87 10.85 20.61
N ARG A 259 -0.63 10.14 19.49
CA ARG A 259 -0.06 10.72 18.26
C ARG A 259 1.24 11.49 18.49
N GLY A 260 2.07 11.03 19.42
CA GLY A 260 3.36 11.66 19.77
C GLY A 260 3.28 12.86 20.70
N GLN A 261 2.09 13.19 21.25
CA GLN A 261 1.89 14.28 22.21
C GLN A 261 1.34 13.75 23.52
N TRP A 262 1.91 14.21 24.63
CA TRP A 262 1.37 13.98 25.98
C TRP A 262 0.15 14.87 26.20
N ARG A 263 -0.96 14.28 26.62
CA ARG A 263 -2.23 14.97 26.88
C ARG A 263 -2.82 14.52 28.20
N THR A 264 -3.39 15.46 28.94
CA THR A 264 -4.04 15.17 30.21
C THR A 264 -5.44 14.57 30.00
N VAL A 265 -5.76 13.50 30.68
CA VAL A 265 -7.07 12.87 30.65
C VAL A 265 -8.08 13.73 31.40
N ALA A 266 -9.09 14.20 30.68
CA ALA A 266 -10.24 14.90 31.27
C ALA A 266 -11.30 13.91 31.78
N ARG A 267 -11.53 12.80 31.04
CA ARG A 267 -12.51 11.78 31.38
C ARG A 267 -12.21 10.44 30.68
N ALA A 268 -12.27 9.35 31.44
CA ALA A 268 -12.27 7.99 30.92
C ALA A 268 -13.72 7.53 30.63
N ASN A 269 -14.02 7.22 29.37
CA ASN A 269 -15.35 6.77 28.94
C ASN A 269 -15.29 5.25 28.65
N ALA A 270 -16.45 4.59 28.49
CA ALA A 270 -16.47 3.14 28.25
C ALA A 270 -15.66 2.69 27.00
N LYS A 271 -15.64 3.48 25.93
CA LYS A 271 -14.98 3.15 24.67
C LYS A 271 -13.87 4.13 24.25
N THR A 272 -13.75 5.27 24.92
CA THR A 272 -12.86 6.37 24.51
C THR A 272 -12.27 7.07 25.73
N VAL A 273 -11.16 7.77 25.52
CA VAL A 273 -10.64 8.74 26.48
C VAL A 273 -10.87 10.15 25.94
N SER A 274 -11.37 11.04 26.80
CA SER A 274 -11.44 12.49 26.53
C SER A 274 -10.22 13.15 27.13
N VAL A 275 -9.48 13.93 26.34
CA VAL A 275 -8.28 14.65 26.79
C VAL A 275 -8.48 16.14 26.71
N THR A 276 -7.80 16.88 27.59
CA THR A 276 -7.81 18.33 27.56
C THR A 276 -7.10 18.85 26.33
N THR A 277 -7.61 19.92 25.76
CA THR A 277 -6.95 20.72 24.73
C THR A 277 -6.51 22.05 25.34
N GLY A 278 -5.76 22.87 24.63
CA GLY A 278 -5.49 24.26 25.06
C GLY A 278 -6.71 25.18 25.01
N TYR A 279 -7.91 24.63 24.72
CA TYR A 279 -9.17 25.35 24.53
C TYR A 279 -10.25 24.84 25.51
N SER A 280 -11.45 25.42 25.43
CA SER A 280 -12.59 25.05 26.29
C SER A 280 -13.25 23.71 26.00
N TRP A 281 -12.82 23.00 24.93
CA TRP A 281 -13.34 21.67 24.55
C TRP A 281 -12.32 20.56 24.78
N THR A 282 -12.80 19.32 24.80
CA THR A 282 -11.98 18.11 24.92
C THR A 282 -11.99 17.33 23.59
N ASP A 283 -10.85 16.77 23.22
CA ASP A 283 -10.74 15.81 22.13
C ASP A 283 -11.03 14.38 22.64
N LYS A 284 -11.63 13.54 21.77
CA LYS A 284 -11.92 12.13 22.08
C LYS A 284 -11.06 11.21 21.23
N TYR A 285 -10.44 10.24 21.89
CA TYR A 285 -9.60 9.23 21.25
C TYR A 285 -10.02 7.82 21.71
N GLY A 286 -9.84 6.82 20.82
CA GLY A 286 -9.99 5.42 21.19
C GLY A 286 -8.89 4.97 22.17
N TRP A 287 -9.18 4.00 23.02
CA TRP A 287 -8.19 3.43 23.93
C TRP A 287 -6.94 2.91 23.21
N GLU A 288 -7.10 2.43 21.99
CA GLU A 288 -6.04 1.91 21.11
C GLU A 288 -5.10 2.99 20.57
N GLU A 289 -5.45 4.28 20.68
CA GLU A 289 -4.58 5.38 20.25
C GLU A 289 -3.55 5.77 21.30
N ILE A 290 -3.74 5.31 22.54
CA ILE A 290 -2.80 5.56 23.64
C ILE A 290 -1.55 4.70 23.44
N ARG A 291 -0.39 5.32 23.47
CA ARG A 291 0.92 4.67 23.32
C ARG A 291 1.64 4.47 24.65
N SER A 292 1.40 5.34 25.61
CA SER A 292 2.00 5.29 26.92
C SER A 292 1.11 6.02 27.92
N LEU A 293 1.22 5.66 29.20
CA LEU A 293 0.47 6.23 30.31
C LEU A 293 1.47 6.66 31.40
N ARG A 294 1.26 7.81 31.99
CA ARG A 294 1.87 8.26 33.24
C ARG A 294 0.73 8.57 34.21
N CYS A 295 0.69 7.84 35.33
CA CYS A 295 -0.34 8.04 36.35
C CYS A 295 -0.04 9.29 37.16
N ALA A 296 -1.00 10.18 37.31
CA ALA A 296 -0.85 11.39 38.13
C ALA A 296 -0.66 11.09 39.61
N HIS A 297 -1.13 9.91 40.09
CA HIS A 297 -1.08 9.56 41.48
C HIS A 297 0.31 9.05 41.97
N VAL A 298 1.29 8.87 41.12
CA VAL A 298 2.64 8.38 41.49
C VAL A 298 3.58 9.55 41.86
N GLU A 299 3.31 10.75 41.35
CA GLU A 299 4.16 11.92 41.64
C GLU A 299 3.91 12.58 42.99
N ASP A 300 2.73 12.38 43.59
CA ASP A 300 2.42 12.90 44.97
C ASP A 300 2.96 12.03 46.12
N ALA A 301 3.54 10.86 45.84
CA ALA A 301 4.05 9.94 46.85
C ALA A 301 5.58 10.05 47.11
N GLU A 302 6.31 10.87 46.36
CA GLU A 302 7.77 11.07 46.48
C GLU A 302 8.20 12.50 46.82
N GLN A 303 7.36 13.29 47.47
CA GLN A 303 7.89 14.44 48.21
C GLN A 303 8.21 14.03 49.65
N PRO A 304 9.49 13.84 50.02
CA PRO A 304 9.84 13.69 51.42
C PRO A 304 9.56 15.04 52.14
N ALA A 305 8.80 14.96 53.20
CA ALA A 305 8.66 16.04 54.17
C ALA A 305 10.05 16.33 54.76
N ALA A 306 10.79 17.23 54.17
CA ALA A 306 11.99 17.84 54.72
C ALA A 306 11.72 19.33 54.87
N GLU A 307 11.74 19.74 56.11
CA GLU A 307 11.82 21.11 56.66
C GLU A 307 10.64 21.49 57.56
N ALA A 308 10.67 20.93 58.74
CA ALA A 308 10.13 21.63 59.91
C ALA A 308 10.87 21.14 61.19
N ALA A 309 12.16 21.49 61.30
CA ALA A 309 12.91 21.46 62.56
C ALA A 309 14.11 22.40 62.42
N GLU A 310 13.86 23.67 62.74
CA GLU A 310 14.86 24.58 63.35
C GLU A 310 14.28 25.98 63.39
N SER A 311 13.71 26.26 64.57
CA SER A 311 13.87 27.57 65.25
C SER A 311 13.33 27.47 66.67
#